data_a45e4a71df43ae2be35c773c26bccd1a
#
_entry.id   a45e4a71df43ae2be35c773c26bccd1a
#
_cell.length_a   1.000
_cell.length_b   1.000
_cell.length_c   1.000
_cell.angle_alpha   90.00
_cell.angle_beta   90.00
_cell.angle_gamma   90.00
#
_symmetry.space_group_name_H-M   'P 1'
#
loop_
_entity.id
_entity.type
_entity.pdbx_description
1 polymer ?
#
loop_
_entity_poly.entity_id
_entity_poly.type
_entity_poly.pdbx_seq_one_letter_code
_entity_poly.pdbx_strand_id
1 'polypeptide(L)'
;PSSAWKRISGIKNLKNKNQHLAVTLATWREQTAMQMDLPRQWVLSDQSLVEIAKKEPASLAHLENIGIMNRYLQKPELQEILKLVKTYKDKTKERGKLKPKFKKNHKIRFDANLLEKFSKVVAKKANELKIFPEVLASKKDLLSMVQEKSNAKLLTGWRKKIIGSELKEFLKNL
;
A
#
# COMPACT_ATOMS: atom_id res chain seq x y z
N PRO A 1 -6.42 -9.69 -1.92
CA PRO A 1 -6.87 -9.00 -0.70
C PRO A 1 -5.71 -8.40 0.10
N SER A 2 -4.60 -9.14 0.33
CA SER A 2 -3.49 -8.74 1.22
C SER A 2 -2.74 -7.45 0.84
N SER A 3 -2.87 -6.94 -0.35
CA SER A 3 -2.20 -5.71 -0.82
C SER A 3 -3.15 -4.52 -1.06
N ALA A 4 -4.44 -4.67 -0.80
CA ALA A 4 -5.46 -3.65 -1.05
C ALA A 4 -5.18 -2.33 -0.30
N TRP A 5 -4.68 -2.42 0.93
CA TRP A 5 -4.33 -1.28 1.76
C TRP A 5 -3.28 -0.34 1.15
N LYS A 6 -2.41 -0.85 0.25
CA LYS A 6 -1.36 -0.04 -0.41
C LYS A 6 -1.92 1.08 -1.30
N ARG A 7 -3.16 0.92 -1.75
CA ARG A 7 -3.86 1.86 -2.63
C ARG A 7 -4.64 2.92 -1.85
N ILE A 8 -4.83 2.74 -0.53
CA ILE A 8 -5.62 3.64 0.30
C ILE A 8 -4.79 4.87 0.64
N SER A 9 -5.29 6.04 0.22
CA SER A 9 -4.68 7.31 0.56
C SER A 9 -4.77 7.56 2.08
N GLY A 10 -3.72 8.13 2.67
CA GLY A 10 -3.71 8.51 4.09
C GLY A 10 -3.20 7.42 5.05
N ILE A 11 -3.22 6.13 4.73
CA ILE A 11 -2.69 5.09 5.64
C ILE A 11 -1.23 5.34 6.02
N LYS A 12 -0.41 5.81 5.08
CA LYS A 12 1.01 6.09 5.32
C LYS A 12 1.25 7.20 6.34
N ASN A 13 0.27 8.07 6.53
CA ASN A 13 0.34 9.20 7.45
C ASN A 13 -0.13 8.84 8.87
N LEU A 14 -0.72 7.65 9.05
CA LEU A 14 -1.13 7.17 10.36
C LEU A 14 0.08 6.82 11.23
N LYS A 15 -0.07 6.95 12.56
CA LYS A 15 0.90 6.40 13.51
C LYS A 15 1.01 4.89 13.29
N ASN A 16 2.19 4.33 13.52
CA ASN A 16 2.50 2.92 13.25
C ASN A 16 1.44 1.94 13.77
N LYS A 17 0.95 2.14 15.00
CA LYS A 17 -0.10 1.29 15.57
C LYS A 17 -1.39 1.34 14.74
N ASN A 18 -1.81 2.54 14.32
CA ASN A 18 -3.06 2.74 13.59
C ASN A 18 -2.98 2.23 12.14
N GLN A 19 -1.76 2.14 11.57
CA GLN A 19 -1.56 1.55 10.25
C GLN A 19 -1.95 0.06 10.23
N HIS A 20 -1.64 -0.71 11.27
CA HIS A 20 -2.05 -2.11 11.36
C HIS A 20 -3.56 -2.27 11.43
N LEU A 21 -4.24 -1.43 12.22
CA LEU A 21 -5.69 -1.43 12.28
C LEU A 21 -6.28 -1.09 10.90
N ALA A 22 -5.74 -0.09 10.22
CA ALA A 22 -6.18 0.29 8.88
C ALA A 22 -6.00 -0.86 7.86
N VAL A 23 -4.92 -1.64 7.95
CA VAL A 23 -4.71 -2.84 7.12
C VAL A 23 -5.75 -3.90 7.40
N THR A 24 -6.07 -4.15 8.69
CA THR A 24 -7.11 -5.11 9.09
C THR A 24 -8.48 -4.69 8.57
N LEU A 25 -8.84 -3.41 8.73
CA LEU A 25 -10.09 -2.85 8.22
C LEU A 25 -10.17 -2.90 6.68
N ALA A 26 -9.05 -2.65 5.98
CA ALA A 26 -9.01 -2.76 4.53
C ALA A 26 -9.24 -4.20 4.05
N THR A 27 -8.69 -5.19 4.75
CA THR A 27 -8.90 -6.60 4.43
C THR A 27 -10.37 -6.99 4.67
N TRP A 28 -10.94 -6.61 5.80
CA TRP A 28 -12.34 -6.81 6.10
C TRP A 28 -13.24 -6.18 5.03
N ARG A 29 -13.00 -4.92 4.68
CA ARG A 29 -13.76 -4.20 3.64
C ARG A 29 -13.75 -4.92 2.29
N GLU A 30 -12.61 -5.44 1.85
CA GLU A 30 -12.52 -6.18 0.59
C GLU A 30 -13.35 -7.48 0.66
N GLN A 31 -13.32 -8.19 1.78
CA GLN A 31 -14.10 -9.40 1.99
C GLN A 31 -15.61 -9.11 1.99
N THR A 32 -16.03 -8.11 2.75
CA THR A 32 -17.43 -7.68 2.81
C THR A 32 -17.95 -7.19 1.45
N ALA A 33 -17.14 -6.43 0.74
CA ALA A 33 -17.46 -5.96 -0.61
C ALA A 33 -17.68 -7.13 -1.61
N MET A 34 -16.84 -8.17 -1.51
CA MET A 34 -17.01 -9.39 -2.31
C MET A 34 -18.26 -10.17 -1.91
N GLN A 35 -18.56 -10.28 -0.61
CA GLN A 35 -19.76 -10.98 -0.13
C GLN A 35 -21.05 -10.29 -0.51
N MET A 36 -21.06 -8.96 -0.50
CA MET A 36 -22.22 -8.15 -0.84
C MET A 36 -22.34 -7.85 -2.34
N ASP A 37 -21.37 -8.25 -3.15
CA ASP A 37 -21.21 -7.87 -4.56
C ASP A 37 -21.32 -6.35 -4.79
N LEU A 38 -20.62 -5.59 -3.94
CA LEU A 38 -20.65 -4.14 -3.97
C LEU A 38 -19.23 -3.55 -4.19
N PRO A 39 -19.15 -2.37 -4.82
CA PRO A 39 -17.90 -1.61 -4.85
C PRO A 39 -17.42 -1.32 -3.43
N ARG A 40 -16.14 -1.60 -3.14
CA ARG A 40 -15.55 -1.42 -1.80
C ARG A 40 -15.74 -0.03 -1.19
N GLN A 41 -15.77 1.02 -2.03
CA GLN A 41 -16.01 2.39 -1.60
C GLN A 41 -17.45 2.61 -1.09
N TRP A 42 -18.38 1.79 -1.54
CA TRP A 42 -19.77 1.83 -1.07
C TRP A 42 -19.92 1.13 0.27
N VAL A 43 -19.10 0.09 0.53
CA VAL A 43 -19.07 -0.56 1.85
C VAL A 43 -18.42 0.39 2.86
N LEU A 44 -17.20 0.88 2.57
CA LEU A 44 -16.51 1.80 3.46
C LEU A 44 -15.54 2.67 2.66
N SER A 45 -15.70 3.99 2.72
CA SER A 45 -14.80 4.91 2.02
C SER A 45 -13.37 4.85 2.56
N ASP A 46 -12.38 5.21 1.75
CA ASP A 46 -10.99 5.28 2.19
C ASP A 46 -10.83 6.28 3.35
N GLN A 47 -11.55 7.39 3.29
CA GLN A 47 -11.54 8.41 4.35
C GLN A 47 -12.10 7.87 5.66
N SER A 48 -13.28 7.24 5.62
CA SER A 48 -13.91 6.65 6.81
C SER A 48 -13.03 5.55 7.42
N LEU A 49 -12.40 4.71 6.59
CA LEU A 49 -11.48 3.68 7.04
C LEU A 49 -10.29 4.28 7.81
N VAL A 50 -9.69 5.33 7.27
CA VAL A 50 -8.55 6.03 7.91
C VAL A 50 -8.98 6.69 9.22
N GLU A 51 -10.18 7.31 9.26
CA GLU A 51 -10.71 7.95 10.48
C GLU A 51 -11.05 6.91 11.57
N ILE A 52 -11.62 5.75 11.22
CA ILE A 52 -11.80 4.64 12.18
C ILE A 52 -10.47 4.23 12.78
N ALA A 53 -9.46 4.00 11.92
CA ALA A 53 -8.15 3.58 12.38
C ALA A 53 -7.47 4.63 13.26
N LYS A 54 -7.75 5.91 13.04
CA LYS A 54 -7.20 7.04 13.80
C LYS A 54 -7.90 7.27 15.14
N LYS A 55 -9.23 7.23 15.12
CA LYS A 55 -10.07 7.53 16.29
C LYS A 55 -10.33 6.31 17.17
N GLU A 56 -10.16 5.10 16.64
CA GLU A 56 -10.37 3.83 17.35
C GLU A 56 -11.72 3.79 18.09
N PRO A 57 -12.88 3.93 17.42
CA PRO A 57 -14.18 4.04 18.07
C PRO A 57 -14.48 2.83 18.95
N ALA A 58 -15.18 3.06 20.08
CA ALA A 58 -15.54 2.02 21.03
C ALA A 58 -17.04 1.68 21.04
N SER A 59 -17.88 2.49 20.36
CA SER A 59 -19.33 2.33 20.33
C SER A 59 -19.91 2.70 18.97
N LEU A 60 -21.16 2.27 18.72
CA LEU A 60 -21.90 2.65 17.52
C LEU A 60 -22.05 4.17 17.39
N ALA A 61 -22.36 4.86 18.47
CA ALA A 61 -22.46 6.32 18.47
C ALA A 61 -21.14 7.00 18.02
N HIS A 62 -19.99 6.45 18.39
CA HIS A 62 -18.70 6.95 17.91
C HIS A 62 -18.50 6.68 16.40
N LEU A 63 -19.02 5.56 15.87
CA LEU A 63 -18.98 5.28 14.42
C LEU A 63 -19.88 6.26 13.66
N GLU A 64 -21.07 6.56 14.17
CA GLU A 64 -22.00 7.55 13.60
C GLU A 64 -21.34 8.93 13.53
N ASN A 65 -20.67 9.37 14.58
CA ASN A 65 -19.95 10.64 14.63
C ASN A 65 -18.75 10.72 13.62
N ILE A 66 -18.28 9.59 13.12
CA ILE A 66 -17.26 9.54 12.07
C ILE A 66 -17.90 9.63 10.67
N GLY A 67 -19.24 9.60 10.59
CA GLY A 67 -19.96 9.66 9.31
C GLY A 67 -19.90 8.36 8.50
N ILE A 68 -19.86 7.20 9.19
CA ILE A 68 -19.74 5.89 8.54
C ILE A 68 -21.11 5.34 8.13
N MET A 69 -22.19 5.92 8.63
CA MET A 69 -23.55 5.50 8.31
C MET A 69 -23.80 5.63 6.82
N ASN A 70 -23.95 4.49 6.17
CA ASN A 70 -24.41 4.41 4.81
C ASN A 70 -25.48 3.32 4.68
N ARG A 71 -26.26 3.34 3.61
CA ARG A 71 -27.37 2.40 3.37
C ARG A 71 -26.96 0.94 3.24
N TYR A 72 -25.68 0.66 3.06
CA TYR A 72 -25.16 -0.69 2.83
C TYR A 72 -24.60 -1.32 4.10
N LEU A 73 -24.17 -0.51 5.10
CA LEU A 73 -23.66 -1.01 6.38
C LEU A 73 -24.79 -1.00 7.41
N GLN A 74 -25.21 -2.19 7.80
CA GLN A 74 -26.22 -2.39 8.83
C GLN A 74 -25.57 -2.68 10.18
N LYS A 75 -26.39 -2.90 11.22
CA LYS A 75 -25.90 -3.18 12.59
C LYS A 75 -24.86 -4.31 12.67
N PRO A 76 -25.02 -5.46 11.96
CA PRO A 76 -24.02 -6.54 12.02
C PRO A 76 -22.64 -6.10 11.57
N GLU A 77 -22.52 -5.43 10.41
CA GLU A 77 -21.25 -4.97 9.85
C GLU A 77 -20.59 -3.91 10.73
N LEU A 78 -21.39 -3.01 11.31
CA LEU A 78 -20.90 -2.01 12.25
C LEU A 78 -20.37 -2.65 13.55
N GLN A 79 -21.02 -3.72 14.03
CA GLN A 79 -20.54 -4.50 15.17
C GLN A 79 -19.24 -5.24 14.84
N GLU A 80 -19.08 -5.77 13.65
CA GLU A 80 -17.84 -6.37 13.19
C GLU A 80 -16.68 -5.37 13.19
N ILE A 81 -16.90 -4.16 12.69
CA ILE A 81 -15.90 -3.08 12.74
C ILE A 81 -15.49 -2.81 14.19
N LEU A 82 -16.45 -2.68 15.12
CA LEU A 82 -16.16 -2.46 16.53
C LEU A 82 -15.40 -3.62 17.17
N LYS A 83 -15.75 -4.86 16.82
CA LYS A 83 -15.05 -6.06 17.27
C LYS A 83 -13.60 -6.08 16.77
N LEU A 84 -13.35 -5.71 15.52
CA LEU A 84 -12.00 -5.58 14.98
C LEU A 84 -11.18 -4.53 15.71
N VAL A 85 -11.76 -3.36 15.97
CA VAL A 85 -11.10 -2.28 16.74
C VAL A 85 -10.80 -2.73 18.16
N LYS A 86 -11.75 -3.38 18.86
CA LYS A 86 -11.56 -3.91 20.21
C LYS A 86 -10.46 -4.96 20.26
N THR A 87 -10.55 -5.97 19.41
CA THR A 87 -9.53 -7.06 19.33
C THR A 87 -8.14 -6.48 19.05
N TYR A 88 -8.06 -5.46 18.22
CA TYR A 88 -6.81 -4.77 17.93
C TYR A 88 -6.26 -4.05 19.18
N LYS A 89 -7.11 -3.31 19.91
CA LYS A 89 -6.73 -2.62 21.16
C LYS A 89 -6.20 -3.61 22.22
N ASP A 90 -6.88 -4.74 22.39
CA ASP A 90 -6.51 -5.74 23.37
C ASP A 90 -5.16 -6.38 23.03
N LYS A 91 -4.96 -6.78 21.78
CA LYS A 91 -3.67 -7.29 21.30
C LYS A 91 -2.51 -6.29 21.42
N THR A 92 -2.77 -5.00 21.28
CA THR A 92 -1.73 -3.97 21.42
C THR A 92 -1.39 -3.67 22.86
N LYS A 93 -2.32 -3.84 23.81
CA LYS A 93 -2.06 -3.77 25.24
C LYS A 93 -1.16 -4.92 25.73
N GLU A 94 -1.44 -6.15 25.25
CA GLU A 94 -0.69 -7.35 25.64
C GLU A 94 0.74 -7.38 25.07
N ARG A 95 0.93 -6.88 23.87
CA ARG A 95 2.21 -6.96 23.13
C ARG A 95 3.11 -5.74 23.24
N GLY A 96 3.09 -4.99 24.31
CA GLY A 96 3.90 -3.80 24.52
C GLY A 96 5.01 -3.59 23.46
N LYS A 97 4.78 -2.74 22.45
CA LYS A 97 5.66 -2.41 21.32
C LYS A 97 5.72 -3.43 20.17
N LEU A 98 4.62 -3.70 19.50
CA LEU A 98 4.67 -4.12 18.11
C LEU A 98 5.28 -2.97 17.28
N LYS A 99 6.56 -3.07 16.97
CA LYS A 99 7.18 -2.22 15.96
C LYS A 99 6.65 -2.70 14.60
N PRO A 100 5.76 -1.97 13.92
CA PRO A 100 5.37 -2.34 12.57
C PRO A 100 6.60 -2.21 11.69
N LYS A 101 6.90 -3.23 10.90
CA LYS A 101 7.91 -3.18 9.84
C LYS A 101 7.42 -2.35 8.64
N PHE A 102 6.78 -1.22 8.87
CA PHE A 102 6.65 -0.21 7.84
C PHE A 102 7.98 0.52 7.80
N LYS A 103 8.86 0.13 6.90
CA LYS A 103 10.04 0.93 6.59
C LYS A 103 9.55 2.34 6.26
N LYS A 104 9.85 3.33 7.11
CA LYS A 104 9.78 4.72 6.70
C LYS A 104 10.56 4.78 5.40
N ASN A 105 9.92 5.26 4.33
CA ASN A 105 10.67 5.58 3.12
C ASN A 105 11.71 6.61 3.55
N HIS A 106 12.93 6.18 3.83
CA HIS A 106 14.05 7.08 3.83
C HIS A 106 14.00 7.76 2.46
N LYS A 107 13.92 9.09 2.45
CA LYS A 107 14.22 9.87 1.26
C LYS A 107 15.69 9.57 0.96
N ILE A 108 15.95 8.52 0.20
CA ILE A 108 17.26 8.27 -0.35
C ILE A 108 17.57 9.51 -1.17
N ARG A 109 18.68 10.19 -0.84
CA ARG A 109 19.18 11.31 -1.64
C ARG A 109 19.23 10.82 -3.08
N PHE A 110 18.53 11.51 -3.91
CA PHE A 110 18.32 11.18 -5.29
C PHE A 110 19.63 11.44 -6.03
N ASP A 111 20.29 10.40 -6.50
CA ASP A 111 21.40 10.55 -7.42
C ASP A 111 20.86 10.69 -8.85
N ALA A 112 20.83 11.94 -9.34
CA ALA A 112 20.35 12.26 -10.67
C ALA A 112 21.20 11.57 -11.76
N ASN A 113 22.52 11.41 -11.51
CA ASN A 113 23.45 10.77 -12.43
C ASN A 113 23.12 9.27 -12.60
N LEU A 114 22.74 8.61 -11.51
CA LEU A 114 22.36 7.19 -11.56
C LEU A 114 21.08 6.97 -12.36
N LEU A 115 20.09 7.87 -12.19
CA LEU A 115 18.86 7.78 -12.97
C LEU A 115 19.10 8.02 -14.46
N GLU A 116 19.97 8.93 -14.81
CA GLU A 116 20.34 9.20 -16.20
C GLU A 116 21.03 7.99 -16.82
N LYS A 117 21.99 7.37 -16.11
CA LYS A 117 22.64 6.13 -16.56
C LYS A 117 21.61 5.02 -16.79
N PHE A 118 20.66 4.82 -15.89
CA PHE A 118 19.59 3.84 -16.07
C PHE A 118 18.69 4.16 -17.26
N SER A 119 18.35 5.43 -17.46
CA SER A 119 17.55 5.85 -18.61
C SER A 119 18.27 5.53 -19.94
N LYS A 120 19.59 5.72 -20.01
CA LYS A 120 20.39 5.38 -21.20
C LYS A 120 20.37 3.86 -21.48
N VAL A 121 20.52 3.02 -20.44
CA VAL A 121 20.44 1.56 -20.58
C VAL A 121 19.06 1.12 -21.08
N VAL A 122 17.98 1.70 -20.50
CA VAL A 122 16.62 1.41 -20.93
C VAL A 122 16.36 1.86 -22.37
N ALA A 123 16.83 3.06 -22.76
CA ALA A 123 16.68 3.56 -24.12
C ALA A 123 17.39 2.68 -25.14
N LYS A 124 18.63 2.24 -24.85
CA LYS A 124 19.37 1.29 -25.71
C LYS A 124 18.57 0.01 -25.92
N LYS A 125 18.07 -0.59 -24.82
CA LYS A 125 17.30 -1.84 -24.88
C LYS A 125 15.96 -1.69 -25.60
N ALA A 126 15.30 -0.55 -25.42
CA ALA A 126 14.07 -0.22 -26.11
C ALA A 126 14.27 -0.11 -27.63
N ASN A 127 15.35 0.53 -28.08
CA ASN A 127 15.72 0.61 -29.48
C ASN A 127 16.00 -0.77 -30.11
N GLU A 128 16.72 -1.64 -29.40
CA GLU A 128 16.95 -3.02 -29.84
C GLU A 128 15.64 -3.79 -30.08
N LEU A 129 14.66 -3.55 -29.20
CA LEU A 129 13.35 -4.19 -29.24
C LEU A 129 12.32 -3.46 -30.10
N LYS A 130 12.68 -2.32 -30.70
CA LYS A 130 11.79 -1.43 -31.50
C LYS A 130 10.51 -1.03 -30.74
N ILE A 131 10.64 -0.71 -29.46
CA ILE A 131 9.54 -0.25 -28.59
C ILE A 131 9.89 1.06 -27.89
N PHE A 132 8.89 1.76 -27.38
CA PHE A 132 9.12 2.98 -26.60
C PHE A 132 9.76 2.66 -25.23
N PRO A 133 10.75 3.44 -24.77
CA PRO A 133 11.44 3.23 -23.48
C PRO A 133 10.48 3.14 -22.28
N GLU A 134 9.38 3.91 -22.29
CA GLU A 134 8.37 3.94 -21.22
C GLU A 134 7.63 2.61 -21.05
N VAL A 135 7.55 1.81 -22.13
CA VAL A 135 6.97 0.45 -22.08
C VAL A 135 7.85 -0.48 -21.24
N LEU A 136 9.17 -0.35 -21.35
CA LEU A 136 10.11 -1.12 -20.54
C LEU A 136 10.15 -0.61 -19.10
N ALA A 137 10.40 0.68 -18.90
CA ALA A 137 10.56 1.28 -17.60
C ALA A 137 10.16 2.75 -17.58
N SER A 138 9.22 3.12 -16.73
CA SER A 138 8.95 4.52 -16.43
C SER A 138 9.99 5.08 -15.45
N LYS A 139 10.15 6.40 -15.41
CA LYS A 139 11.00 7.10 -14.41
C LYS A 139 10.67 6.66 -12.97
N LYS A 140 9.41 6.41 -12.67
CA LYS A 140 8.94 5.92 -11.37
C LYS A 140 9.40 4.48 -11.08
N ASP A 141 9.46 3.63 -12.10
CA ASP A 141 9.91 2.25 -11.96
C ASP A 141 11.43 2.22 -11.71
N LEU A 142 12.20 3.04 -12.41
CA LEU A 142 13.64 3.21 -12.19
C LEU A 142 13.93 3.73 -10.76
N LEU A 143 13.21 4.73 -10.31
CA LEU A 143 13.29 5.24 -8.94
C LEU A 143 13.00 4.17 -7.90
N SER A 144 11.98 3.34 -8.16
CA SER A 144 11.62 2.24 -7.26
C SER A 144 12.70 1.18 -7.18
N MET A 145 13.46 0.99 -8.24
CA MET A 145 14.57 0.04 -8.30
C MET A 145 15.79 0.56 -7.54
N VAL A 146 16.19 1.83 -7.75
CA VAL A 146 17.26 2.49 -6.99
C VAL A 146 16.98 2.49 -5.48
N GLN A 147 15.71 2.57 -5.10
CA GLN A 147 15.28 2.49 -3.69
C GLN A 147 15.27 1.06 -3.13
N GLU A 148 15.83 0.08 -3.83
CA GLU A 148 15.87 -1.35 -3.45
C GLU A 148 14.52 -1.90 -2.99
N LYS A 149 13.42 -1.42 -3.58
CA LYS A 149 12.10 -1.96 -3.28
C LYS A 149 12.01 -3.36 -3.85
N SER A 150 11.94 -4.36 -2.99
CA SER A 150 11.82 -5.78 -3.35
C SER A 150 10.67 -6.10 -4.33
N ASN A 151 9.67 -5.22 -4.43
CA ASN A 151 8.53 -5.33 -5.32
C ASN A 151 8.59 -4.34 -6.50
N ALA A 152 9.78 -3.85 -6.87
CA ALA A 152 9.89 -3.02 -8.06
C ALA A 152 9.41 -3.81 -9.29
N LYS A 153 8.56 -3.19 -10.13
CA LYS A 153 8.00 -3.82 -11.34
C LYS A 153 9.09 -4.37 -12.27
N LEU A 154 10.27 -3.73 -12.27
CA LEU A 154 11.42 -4.14 -13.06
C LEU A 154 12.07 -5.44 -12.56
N LEU A 155 11.78 -5.87 -11.32
CA LEU A 155 12.32 -7.09 -10.73
C LEU A 155 11.33 -8.25 -10.79
N THR A 156 10.20 -8.09 -11.47
CA THR A 156 9.13 -9.10 -11.57
C THR A 156 8.67 -9.30 -13.01
N GLY A 157 8.16 -10.49 -13.30
CA GLY A 157 7.59 -10.84 -14.59
C GLY A 157 8.57 -10.71 -15.75
N TRP A 158 8.05 -10.38 -16.93
CA TRP A 158 8.81 -10.29 -18.18
C TRP A 158 9.89 -9.19 -18.17
N ARG A 159 9.63 -8.07 -17.49
CA ARG A 159 10.58 -6.96 -17.38
C ARG A 159 11.86 -7.35 -16.66
N LYS A 160 11.78 -8.26 -15.69
CA LYS A 160 12.96 -8.79 -15.00
C LYS A 160 13.89 -9.49 -15.98
N LYS A 161 13.34 -10.28 -16.90
CA LYS A 161 14.13 -11.03 -17.88
C LYS A 161 14.78 -10.12 -18.93
N ILE A 162 14.08 -9.08 -19.35
CA ILE A 162 14.52 -8.21 -20.46
C ILE A 162 15.50 -7.13 -20.01
N ILE A 163 15.23 -6.47 -18.89
CA ILE A 163 16.02 -5.31 -18.43
C ILE A 163 16.35 -5.33 -16.94
N GLY A 164 15.50 -5.95 -16.10
CA GLY A 164 15.62 -5.88 -14.65
C GLY A 164 16.88 -6.55 -14.13
N SER A 165 17.33 -7.64 -14.72
CA SER A 165 18.57 -8.34 -14.34
C SER A 165 19.79 -7.49 -14.67
N GLU A 166 19.83 -6.89 -15.86
CA GLU A 166 20.90 -6.00 -16.32
C GLU A 166 21.04 -4.76 -15.44
N LEU A 167 19.93 -4.09 -15.15
CA LEU A 167 19.92 -2.94 -14.24
C LEU A 167 20.33 -3.31 -12.81
N LYS A 168 20.01 -4.52 -12.34
CA LYS A 168 20.41 -5.00 -11.01
C LYS A 168 21.90 -5.28 -10.94
N GLU A 169 22.47 -5.83 -12.01
CA GLU A 169 23.89 -6.08 -12.14
C GLU A 169 24.67 -4.76 -12.19
N PHE A 170 24.17 -3.79 -12.95
CA PHE A 170 24.70 -2.45 -13.01
C PHE A 170 24.76 -1.77 -11.62
N LEU A 171 23.74 -1.99 -10.76
CA LEU A 171 23.70 -1.49 -9.39
C LEU A 171 24.75 -2.14 -8.46
N LYS A 172 25.16 -3.38 -8.75
CA LYS A 172 26.16 -4.08 -7.94
C LYS A 172 27.59 -3.65 -8.27
N ASN A 173 27.78 -3.11 -9.48
CA ASN A 173 29.10 -2.72 -9.99
C ASN A 173 29.37 -1.21 -9.83
N LEU A 174 28.53 -0.51 -9.06
CA LEU A 174 28.67 0.88 -8.64
C LEU A 174 29.16 0.99 -7.21
#